data_9c38213320703c0fd1e1a4caf0d90a38
#
_entry.id   9c38213320703c0fd1e1a4caf0d90a38
#
_cell.length_a   1.000
_cell.length_b   1.000
_cell.length_c   1.000
_cell.angle_alpha   90.00
_cell.angle_beta   90.00
_cell.angle_gamma   90.00
#
_symmetry.space_group_name_H-M   'P 1'
#
loop_
_entity.id
_entity.type
_entity.pdbx_description
1 polymer ?
#
loop_
_entity_poly.entity_id
_entity_poly.type
_entity_poly.pdbx_seq_one_letter_code
_entity_poly.pdbx_strand_id
1 'polypeptide(L)'
;GSEMCIRDRNYACDDCGISIEELTPRMFSFNNPYGACPTCTGLGMQLKADPALIIPDDSLSILDGAITASGWNSIRSDGISRMYFEALSKKYQFSLRTPVRELPEPVRQIILYGTGGEKLELHYDQPRGKGVLYQPFEGVANNLERRYQETQSDASKREIEEFMSQCPCPACQGRRLSLIHISEPTRPLYIS
;
A
#
# COMPACT_ATOMS: atom_id res chain seq x y z
N GLY A 1 56.72 9.33 23.09
CA GLY A 1 55.28 9.20 23.09
C GLY A 1 54.81 8.35 21.95
N SER A 2 54.37 7.10 22.24
CA SER A 2 53.72 6.23 21.29
C SER A 2 52.35 6.80 20.96
N GLU A 3 52.20 7.41 19.82
CA GLU A 3 50.86 7.66 19.25
C GLU A 3 50.30 6.31 18.79
N MET A 4 49.49 5.70 19.65
CA MET A 4 48.59 4.63 19.23
C MET A 4 47.53 5.26 18.34
N CYS A 5 47.72 5.17 17.02
CA CYS A 5 46.63 5.41 16.07
C CYS A 5 45.56 4.36 16.32
N ILE A 6 44.60 4.69 17.15
CA ILE A 6 43.32 3.99 17.21
C ILE A 6 42.68 4.30 15.87
N ARG A 7 42.79 3.38 14.92
CA ARG A 7 41.96 3.39 13.73
C ARG A 7 40.55 3.09 14.20
N ASP A 8 39.82 4.15 14.47
CA ASP A 8 38.38 4.04 14.59
C ASP A 8 37.85 3.47 13.28
N ARG A 9 37.37 2.23 13.35
CA ARG A 9 36.83 1.50 12.19
C ARG A 9 35.42 2.00 11.81
N ASN A 10 34.99 3.08 12.40
CA ASN A 10 33.72 3.70 12.11
C ASN A 10 33.90 4.83 11.10
N TYR A 11 33.26 4.70 9.96
CA TYR A 11 33.23 5.77 8.98
C TYR A 11 32.21 6.81 9.47
N ALA A 12 32.70 7.87 10.11
CA ALA A 12 31.88 8.98 10.55
C ALA A 12 32.05 10.17 9.60
N CYS A 13 30.96 10.85 9.27
CA CYS A 13 31.01 12.11 8.56
C CYS A 13 31.01 13.24 9.59
N ASP A 14 32.05 14.07 9.59
CA ASP A 14 32.20 15.19 10.52
C ASP A 14 31.16 16.29 10.29
N ASP A 15 30.63 16.41 9.05
CA ASP A 15 29.67 17.45 8.68
C ASP A 15 28.23 17.11 9.04
N CYS A 16 27.82 15.85 8.92
CA CYS A 16 26.42 15.43 9.14
C CYS A 16 26.22 14.51 10.35
N GLY A 17 27.30 14.09 11.03
CA GLY A 17 27.26 13.24 12.22
C GLY A 17 26.80 11.80 11.97
N ILE A 18 26.69 11.38 10.71
CA ILE A 18 26.33 10.01 10.36
C ILE A 18 27.57 9.14 10.52
N SER A 19 27.48 8.09 11.34
CA SER A 19 28.50 7.06 11.44
C SER A 19 28.01 5.77 10.81
N ILE A 20 28.82 5.17 9.97
CA ILE A 20 28.56 3.88 9.33
C ILE A 20 29.48 2.85 9.98
N GLU A 21 28.93 1.73 10.43
CA GLU A 21 29.70 0.61 10.96
C GLU A 21 30.62 0.02 9.88
N GLU A 22 31.62 -0.73 10.31
CA GLU A 22 32.58 -1.41 9.40
C GLU A 22 31.81 -2.23 8.36
N LEU A 23 32.07 -1.95 7.09
CA LEU A 23 31.40 -2.65 5.97
C LEU A 23 31.81 -4.12 5.97
N THR A 24 30.88 -4.97 6.35
CA THR A 24 31.06 -6.42 6.34
C THR A 24 30.34 -7.04 5.13
N PRO A 25 30.80 -8.19 4.60
CA PRO A 25 30.12 -8.88 3.49
C PRO A 25 28.65 -9.17 3.75
N ARG A 26 28.23 -9.30 5.01
CA ARG A 26 26.83 -9.52 5.41
C ARG A 26 25.91 -8.37 5.01
N MET A 27 26.43 -7.15 4.96
CA MET A 27 25.68 -5.94 4.62
C MET A 27 25.32 -5.88 3.13
N PHE A 28 26.02 -6.64 2.30
CA PHE A 28 25.76 -6.73 0.86
C PHE A 28 24.96 -7.99 0.47
N SER A 29 24.45 -8.72 1.44
CA SER A 29 23.65 -9.91 1.23
C SER A 29 22.16 -9.60 1.46
N PHE A 30 21.34 -9.81 0.44
CA PHE A 30 19.88 -9.68 0.56
C PHE A 30 19.23 -10.81 1.39
N ASN A 31 19.97 -11.90 1.66
CA ASN A 31 19.54 -12.99 2.54
C ASN A 31 19.89 -12.74 4.02
N ASN A 32 20.56 -11.63 4.33
CA ASN A 32 20.92 -11.29 5.69
C ASN A 32 20.12 -10.06 6.13
N PRO A 33 19.53 -10.03 7.33
CA PRO A 33 18.77 -8.89 7.84
C PRO A 33 19.53 -7.57 7.82
N TYR A 34 20.87 -7.61 7.94
CA TYR A 34 21.71 -6.41 7.91
C TYR A 34 21.85 -5.78 6.52
N GLY A 35 21.72 -6.57 5.45
CA GLY A 35 21.86 -6.09 4.07
C GLY A 35 20.55 -6.04 3.32
N ALA A 36 19.56 -6.81 3.75
CA ALA A 36 18.25 -6.88 3.11
C ALA A 36 17.48 -5.55 3.22
N CYS A 37 16.76 -5.20 2.19
CA CYS A 37 15.82 -4.08 2.26
C CYS A 37 14.80 -4.33 3.39
N PRO A 38 14.67 -3.43 4.37
CA PRO A 38 13.79 -3.64 5.52
C PRO A 38 12.30 -3.69 5.11
N THR A 39 11.94 -3.05 4.00
CA THR A 39 10.57 -2.97 3.52
C THR A 39 10.08 -4.26 2.86
N CYS A 40 10.94 -4.96 2.11
CA CYS A 40 10.59 -6.22 1.43
C CYS A 40 11.38 -7.43 1.96
N THR A 41 12.16 -7.26 3.02
CA THR A 41 12.98 -8.32 3.63
C THR A 41 13.86 -9.09 2.63
N GLY A 42 14.38 -8.37 1.62
CA GLY A 42 15.22 -8.95 0.57
C GLY A 42 14.48 -9.59 -0.60
N LEU A 43 13.14 -9.56 -0.62
CA LEU A 43 12.35 -10.13 -1.72
C LEU A 43 12.42 -9.28 -3.00
N GLY A 44 12.58 -7.97 -2.88
CA GLY A 44 12.60 -7.02 -4.00
C GLY A 44 11.23 -6.66 -4.54
N MET A 45 10.20 -7.41 -4.15
CA MET A 45 8.82 -7.25 -4.59
C MET A 45 7.88 -7.20 -3.39
N GLN A 46 6.70 -6.63 -3.59
CA GLN A 46 5.60 -6.63 -2.64
C GLN A 46 4.31 -6.98 -3.37
N LEU A 47 3.41 -7.67 -2.67
CA LEU A 47 2.04 -7.84 -3.12
C LEU A 47 1.25 -6.58 -2.74
N LYS A 48 0.62 -5.96 -3.73
CA LYS A 48 -0.25 -4.81 -3.55
C LYS A 48 -1.57 -5.03 -4.25
N ALA A 49 -2.62 -4.44 -3.69
CA ALA A 49 -3.93 -4.46 -4.32
C ALA A 49 -3.88 -3.78 -5.69
N ASP A 50 -4.36 -4.48 -6.71
CA ASP A 50 -4.33 -4.02 -8.10
C ASP A 50 -5.70 -3.46 -8.50
N PRO A 51 -5.80 -2.18 -8.84
CA PRO A 51 -7.05 -1.58 -9.29
C PRO A 51 -7.70 -2.30 -10.47
N ALA A 52 -6.90 -2.87 -11.39
CA ALA A 52 -7.43 -3.59 -12.55
C ALA A 52 -8.05 -4.95 -12.17
N LEU A 53 -7.59 -5.57 -11.09
CA LEU A 53 -8.18 -6.79 -10.55
C LEU A 53 -9.40 -6.50 -9.66
N ILE A 54 -9.40 -5.36 -8.97
CA ILE A 54 -10.54 -4.91 -8.16
C ILE A 54 -11.70 -4.51 -9.04
N ILE A 55 -11.43 -3.81 -10.15
CA ILE A 55 -12.42 -3.30 -11.12
C ILE A 55 -12.02 -3.83 -12.51
N PRO A 56 -12.32 -5.09 -12.80
CA PRO A 56 -11.91 -5.71 -14.08
C PRO A 56 -12.68 -5.16 -15.27
N ASP A 57 -13.87 -4.62 -15.07
CA ASP A 57 -14.70 -4.01 -16.10
C ASP A 57 -15.22 -2.64 -15.63
N ASP A 58 -14.54 -1.60 -16.07
CA ASP A 58 -14.90 -0.21 -15.75
C ASP A 58 -16.08 0.32 -16.56
N SER A 59 -16.59 -0.43 -17.53
CA SER A 59 -17.84 -0.14 -18.23
C SER A 59 -19.07 -0.39 -17.39
N LEU A 60 -18.95 -1.18 -16.32
CA LEU A 60 -19.98 -1.43 -15.34
C LEU A 60 -20.08 -0.30 -14.31
N SER A 61 -21.26 -0.12 -13.77
CA SER A 61 -21.47 0.75 -12.61
C SER A 61 -21.17 0.00 -11.30
N ILE A 62 -21.01 0.76 -10.21
CA ILE A 62 -20.81 0.19 -8.87
C ILE A 62 -22.00 -0.71 -8.50
N LEU A 63 -23.24 -0.30 -8.83
CA LEU A 63 -24.46 -1.10 -8.58
C LEU A 63 -24.55 -2.34 -9.47
N ASP A 64 -23.97 -2.31 -10.67
CA ASP A 64 -23.96 -3.45 -11.59
C ASP A 64 -22.85 -4.45 -11.26
N GLY A 65 -21.99 -4.14 -10.30
CA GLY A 65 -20.95 -5.03 -9.81
C GLY A 65 -19.57 -4.79 -10.41
N ALA A 66 -19.24 -3.55 -10.76
CA ALA A 66 -17.89 -3.18 -11.22
C ALA A 66 -16.80 -3.58 -10.23
N ILE A 67 -17.10 -3.54 -8.92
CA ILE A 67 -16.18 -3.93 -7.86
C ILE A 67 -16.38 -5.40 -7.53
N THR A 68 -15.39 -6.23 -7.83
CA THR A 68 -15.42 -7.68 -7.61
C THR A 68 -14.79 -8.10 -6.30
N ALA A 69 -14.07 -7.18 -5.64
CA ALA A 69 -13.30 -7.45 -4.43
C ALA A 69 -14.16 -8.03 -3.30
N SER A 70 -13.64 -9.07 -2.65
CA SER A 70 -14.28 -9.74 -1.52
C SER A 70 -14.62 -8.77 -0.40
N GLY A 71 -15.89 -8.84 0.05
CA GLY A 71 -16.45 -7.92 1.06
C GLY A 71 -16.99 -6.60 0.50
N TRP A 72 -16.71 -6.28 -0.77
CA TRP A 72 -17.19 -5.07 -1.45
C TRP A 72 -18.06 -5.37 -2.67
N ASN A 73 -18.17 -6.62 -3.09
CA ASN A 73 -18.96 -7.09 -4.22
C ASN A 73 -20.49 -7.18 -3.94
N SER A 74 -20.87 -7.14 -2.66
CA SER A 74 -22.27 -7.35 -2.23
C SER A 74 -23.05 -6.03 -2.09
N ILE A 75 -22.85 -5.08 -3.01
CA ILE A 75 -23.50 -3.76 -2.95
C ILE A 75 -25.02 -3.84 -3.23
N ARG A 76 -25.48 -4.93 -3.82
CA ARG A 76 -26.92 -5.17 -4.07
C ARG A 76 -27.70 -5.52 -2.80
N SER A 77 -27.05 -5.95 -1.72
CA SER A 77 -27.66 -6.19 -0.42
C SER A 77 -27.52 -4.98 0.50
N ASP A 78 -28.40 -4.85 1.49
CA ASP A 78 -28.35 -3.76 2.49
C ASP A 78 -27.19 -3.97 3.48
N GLY A 79 -25.99 -4.08 2.95
CA GLY A 79 -24.77 -4.31 3.70
C GLY A 79 -23.97 -3.03 4.00
N ILE A 80 -22.95 -3.17 4.82
CA ILE A 80 -22.04 -2.08 5.20
C ILE A 80 -21.41 -1.44 3.95
N SER A 81 -21.02 -2.23 2.95
CA SER A 81 -20.44 -1.75 1.70
C SER A 81 -21.35 -0.76 0.99
N ARG A 82 -22.66 -1.06 0.91
CA ARG A 82 -23.64 -0.17 0.31
C ARG A 82 -23.75 1.17 1.03
N MET A 83 -23.77 1.15 2.36
CA MET A 83 -23.82 2.37 3.17
C MET A 83 -22.64 3.30 2.89
N TYR A 84 -21.44 2.74 2.76
CA TYR A 84 -20.24 3.52 2.39
C TYR A 84 -20.38 4.14 1.01
N PHE A 85 -20.80 3.37 0.00
CA PHE A 85 -20.93 3.88 -1.36
C PHE A 85 -22.07 4.90 -1.50
N GLU A 86 -23.17 4.75 -0.79
CA GLU A 86 -24.25 5.75 -0.74
C GLU A 86 -23.77 7.05 -0.08
N ALA A 87 -23.01 6.97 1.00
CA ALA A 87 -22.42 8.13 1.65
C ALA A 87 -21.39 8.85 0.75
N LEU A 88 -20.55 8.09 0.05
CA LEU A 88 -19.63 8.62 -0.94
C LEU A 88 -20.35 9.32 -2.09
N SER A 89 -21.36 8.65 -2.65
CA SER A 89 -22.19 9.20 -3.73
C SER A 89 -22.83 10.54 -3.34
N LYS A 90 -23.39 10.62 -2.13
CA LYS A 90 -23.99 11.85 -1.59
C LYS A 90 -22.96 12.96 -1.40
N LYS A 91 -21.80 12.62 -0.84
CA LYS A 91 -20.75 13.61 -0.49
C LYS A 91 -20.04 14.16 -1.73
N TYR A 92 -19.67 13.28 -2.65
CA TYR A 92 -18.93 13.64 -3.87
C TYR A 92 -19.78 13.81 -5.11
N GLN A 93 -21.11 13.80 -4.94
CA GLN A 93 -22.13 14.11 -5.97
C GLN A 93 -21.97 13.29 -7.26
N PHE A 94 -21.77 12.00 -7.14
CA PHE A 94 -21.79 11.08 -8.27
C PHE A 94 -22.90 10.03 -8.13
N SER A 95 -23.33 9.44 -9.25
CA SER A 95 -24.32 8.36 -9.23
C SER A 95 -23.66 7.00 -9.18
N LEU A 96 -24.15 6.11 -8.31
CA LEU A 96 -23.71 4.72 -8.26
C LEU A 96 -24.07 3.90 -9.50
N ARG A 97 -24.91 4.44 -10.39
CA ARG A 97 -25.29 3.84 -11.68
C ARG A 97 -24.41 4.30 -12.84
N THR A 98 -23.53 5.27 -12.61
CA THR A 98 -22.60 5.74 -13.63
C THR A 98 -21.49 4.71 -13.79
N PRO A 99 -21.11 4.32 -15.03
CA PRO A 99 -19.96 3.48 -15.28
C PRO A 99 -18.69 4.03 -14.63
N VAL A 100 -17.87 3.16 -14.08
CA VAL A 100 -16.67 3.60 -13.32
C VAL A 100 -15.72 4.43 -14.20
N ARG A 101 -15.58 4.10 -15.49
CA ARG A 101 -14.75 4.86 -16.43
C ARG A 101 -15.19 6.33 -16.63
N GLU A 102 -16.49 6.61 -16.40
CA GLU A 102 -17.07 7.95 -16.55
C GLU A 102 -17.01 8.77 -15.26
N LEU A 103 -16.66 8.13 -14.15
CA LEU A 103 -16.46 8.84 -12.88
C LEU A 103 -15.20 9.71 -12.94
N PRO A 104 -15.22 10.90 -12.32
CA PRO A 104 -14.05 11.75 -12.19
C PRO A 104 -12.89 11.01 -11.53
N GLU A 105 -11.66 11.25 -11.99
CA GLU A 105 -10.47 10.61 -11.42
C GLU A 105 -10.36 10.74 -9.89
N PRO A 106 -10.63 11.90 -9.26
CA PRO A 106 -10.61 12.00 -7.80
C PRO A 106 -11.60 11.05 -7.11
N VAL A 107 -12.77 10.80 -7.70
CA VAL A 107 -13.77 9.88 -7.15
C VAL A 107 -13.27 8.44 -7.25
N ARG A 108 -12.67 8.05 -8.37
CA ARG A 108 -12.05 6.73 -8.54
C ARG A 108 -10.94 6.49 -7.53
N GLN A 109 -10.09 7.50 -7.30
CA GLN A 109 -9.02 7.43 -6.29
C GLN A 109 -9.59 7.26 -4.88
N ILE A 110 -10.66 7.98 -4.55
CA ILE A 110 -11.31 7.83 -3.25
C ILE A 110 -11.91 6.44 -3.08
N ILE A 111 -12.54 5.88 -4.11
CA ILE A 111 -13.10 4.52 -4.08
C ILE A 111 -12.00 3.49 -3.80
N LEU A 112 -10.85 3.63 -4.42
CA LEU A 112 -9.74 2.70 -4.29
C LEU A 112 -8.94 2.91 -3.00
N TYR A 113 -8.59 4.15 -2.68
CA TYR A 113 -7.62 4.47 -1.63
C TYR A 113 -8.21 5.21 -0.42
N GLY A 114 -9.51 5.53 -0.47
CA GLY A 114 -10.22 6.09 0.67
C GLY A 114 -10.22 7.60 0.76
N THR A 115 -10.82 8.11 1.84
CA THR A 115 -11.07 9.54 2.07
C THR A 115 -9.94 10.26 2.80
N GLY A 116 -8.78 9.60 3.01
CA GLY A 116 -7.64 10.22 3.71
C GLY A 116 -7.93 10.59 5.17
N GLY A 117 -8.86 9.88 5.84
CA GLY A 117 -9.27 10.15 7.21
C GLY A 117 -10.50 11.05 7.35
N GLU A 118 -10.99 11.62 6.26
CA GLU A 118 -12.22 12.41 6.27
C GLU A 118 -13.43 11.52 6.56
N LYS A 119 -14.23 11.89 7.57
CA LYS A 119 -15.38 11.11 8.01
C LYS A 119 -16.56 11.26 7.05
N LEU A 120 -17.20 10.14 6.77
CA LEU A 120 -18.47 10.03 6.06
C LEU A 120 -19.61 9.87 7.05
N GLU A 121 -20.76 10.41 6.69
CA GLU A 121 -22.01 10.23 7.40
C GLU A 121 -22.72 8.99 6.85
N LEU A 122 -22.62 7.87 7.59
CA LEU A 122 -23.22 6.59 7.23
C LEU A 122 -24.60 6.47 7.89
N HIS A 123 -25.64 6.35 7.09
CA HIS A 123 -26.97 6.08 7.59
C HIS A 123 -27.24 4.57 7.59
N TYR A 124 -27.62 4.03 8.74
CA TYR A 124 -28.06 2.66 8.83
C TYR A 124 -29.52 2.56 9.26
N ASP A 125 -30.23 1.68 8.58
CA ASP A 125 -31.63 1.33 8.85
C ASP A 125 -31.71 -0.19 8.98
N GLN A 126 -31.57 -0.69 10.20
CA GLN A 126 -31.63 -2.11 10.47
C GLN A 126 -32.81 -2.42 11.41
N PRO A 127 -33.32 -3.69 11.44
CA PRO A 127 -34.42 -4.08 12.32
C PRO A 127 -34.15 -3.78 13.80
N ARG A 128 -32.89 -3.65 14.20
CA ARG A 128 -32.44 -3.38 15.57
C ARG A 128 -32.25 -1.88 15.88
N GLY A 129 -32.44 -1.00 14.90
CA GLY A 129 -32.33 0.45 15.09
C GLY A 129 -31.88 1.21 13.86
N LYS A 130 -32.24 2.49 13.85
CA LYS A 130 -31.80 3.49 12.86
C LYS A 130 -30.84 4.46 13.51
N GLY A 131 -29.83 4.87 12.79
CA GLY A 131 -28.87 5.84 13.31
C GLY A 131 -27.90 6.34 12.25
N VAL A 132 -27.03 7.22 12.70
CA VAL A 132 -25.96 7.81 11.88
C VAL A 132 -24.64 7.48 12.53
N LEU A 133 -23.70 7.02 11.73
CA LEU A 133 -22.34 6.71 12.16
C LEU A 133 -21.35 7.56 11.35
N TYR A 134 -20.39 8.16 12.03
CA TYR A 134 -19.34 8.96 11.39
C TYR A 134 -18.03 8.16 11.34
N GLN A 135 -17.69 7.65 10.17
CA GLN A 135 -16.46 6.87 9.97
C GLN A 135 -15.75 7.29 8.68
N PRO A 136 -14.40 7.27 8.65
CA PRO A 136 -13.66 7.45 7.41
C PRO A 136 -13.82 6.21 6.53
N PHE A 137 -13.79 6.41 5.23
CA PHE A 137 -13.72 5.32 4.27
C PHE A 137 -12.24 5.02 3.98
N GLU A 138 -11.84 3.80 4.25
CA GLU A 138 -10.46 3.35 4.09
C GLU A 138 -10.06 3.19 2.61
N GLY A 139 -11.02 2.90 1.73
CA GLY A 139 -10.80 2.51 0.34
C GLY A 139 -10.72 1.00 0.16
N VAL A 140 -11.15 0.54 -1.02
CA VAL A 140 -11.22 -0.90 -1.30
C VAL A 140 -9.83 -1.53 -1.34
N ALA A 141 -8.86 -0.89 -2.00
CA ALA A 141 -7.48 -1.38 -2.10
C ALA A 141 -6.78 -1.42 -0.74
N ASN A 142 -6.84 -0.32 0.02
CA ASN A 142 -6.23 -0.25 1.34
C ASN A 142 -6.87 -1.26 2.31
N ASN A 143 -8.18 -1.46 2.23
CA ASN A 143 -8.89 -2.47 3.03
C ASN A 143 -8.41 -3.89 2.71
N LEU A 144 -8.22 -4.23 1.43
CA LEU A 144 -7.68 -5.53 1.02
C LEU A 144 -6.24 -5.73 1.56
N GLU A 145 -5.37 -4.72 1.39
CA GLU A 145 -3.99 -4.78 1.89
C GLU A 145 -3.93 -4.97 3.41
N ARG A 146 -4.74 -4.22 4.17
CA ARG A 146 -4.82 -4.37 5.63
C ARG A 146 -5.34 -5.76 6.01
N ARG A 147 -6.44 -6.23 5.41
CA ARG A 147 -7.00 -7.56 5.68
C ARG A 147 -6.01 -8.68 5.35
N TYR A 148 -5.23 -8.53 4.29
CA TYR A 148 -4.18 -9.47 3.93
C TYR A 148 -3.11 -9.60 5.02
N GLN A 149 -2.73 -8.49 5.64
CA GLN A 149 -1.74 -8.46 6.73
C GLN A 149 -2.31 -9.00 8.05
N GLU A 150 -3.56 -8.69 8.35
CA GLU A 150 -4.20 -9.05 9.63
C GLU A 150 -4.73 -10.49 9.68
N THR A 151 -5.10 -11.05 8.52
CA THR A 151 -5.69 -12.40 8.50
C THR A 151 -4.65 -13.48 8.74
N GLN A 152 -5.02 -14.47 9.56
CA GLN A 152 -4.21 -15.66 9.81
C GLN A 152 -4.73 -16.89 9.05
N SER A 153 -5.85 -16.76 8.35
CA SER A 153 -6.44 -17.84 7.57
C SER A 153 -5.83 -17.88 6.17
N ASP A 154 -5.21 -19.01 5.82
CA ASP A 154 -4.63 -19.22 4.49
C ASP A 154 -5.69 -19.18 3.38
N ALA A 155 -6.92 -19.62 3.66
CA ALA A 155 -8.03 -19.53 2.72
C ALA A 155 -8.38 -18.07 2.41
N SER A 156 -8.50 -17.23 3.45
CA SER A 156 -8.78 -15.81 3.29
C SER A 156 -7.62 -15.06 2.62
N LYS A 157 -6.37 -15.46 2.88
CA LYS A 157 -5.21 -14.88 2.17
C LYS A 157 -5.28 -15.14 0.68
N ARG A 158 -5.52 -16.39 0.28
CA ARG A 158 -5.63 -16.76 -1.14
C ARG A 158 -6.76 -16.00 -1.85
N GLU A 159 -7.91 -15.84 -1.19
CA GLU A 159 -9.02 -15.07 -1.74
C GLU A 159 -8.64 -13.59 -1.96
N ILE A 160 -7.88 -12.99 -1.04
CA ILE A 160 -7.42 -11.60 -1.18
C ILE A 160 -6.31 -11.49 -2.23
N GLU A 161 -5.41 -12.48 -2.31
CA GLU A 161 -4.32 -12.54 -3.30
C GLU A 161 -4.81 -12.51 -4.75
N GLU A 162 -6.05 -12.97 -5.03
CA GLU A 162 -6.66 -12.86 -6.35
C GLU A 162 -6.83 -11.41 -6.83
N PHE A 163 -6.87 -10.45 -5.89
CA PHE A 163 -6.98 -9.02 -6.16
C PHE A 163 -5.66 -8.26 -6.01
N MET A 164 -4.55 -8.99 -5.88
CA MET A 164 -3.22 -8.41 -5.67
C MET A 164 -2.27 -8.76 -6.80
N SER A 165 -1.38 -7.84 -7.13
CA SER A 165 -0.30 -8.05 -8.08
C SER A 165 1.07 -7.82 -7.43
N GLN A 166 2.10 -8.43 -8.02
CA GLN A 166 3.48 -8.25 -7.59
C GLN A 166 4.04 -6.95 -8.17
N CYS A 167 4.34 -6.01 -7.29
CA CYS A 167 4.98 -4.75 -7.65
C CYS A 167 6.41 -4.69 -7.14
N PRO A 168 7.34 -4.04 -7.86
CA PRO A 168 8.66 -3.78 -7.34
C PRO A 168 8.58 -3.03 -6.01
N CYS A 169 9.38 -3.44 -5.03
CA CYS A 169 9.40 -2.77 -3.74
C CYS A 169 9.74 -1.27 -3.91
N PRO A 170 8.92 -0.35 -3.42
CA PRO A 170 9.14 1.08 -3.62
C PRO A 170 10.42 1.60 -2.95
N ALA A 171 10.84 0.96 -1.87
CA ALA A 171 12.05 1.36 -1.14
C ALA A 171 13.34 0.96 -1.88
N CYS A 172 13.45 -0.28 -2.35
CA CYS A 172 14.66 -0.75 -3.03
C CYS A 172 14.50 -0.86 -4.56
N GLN A 173 13.34 -0.55 -5.12
CA GLN A 173 13.07 -0.62 -6.56
C GLN A 173 13.46 -1.97 -7.21
N GLY A 174 13.23 -3.06 -6.49
CA GLY A 174 13.60 -4.41 -6.92
C GLY A 174 15.04 -4.82 -6.62
N ARG A 175 15.89 -3.94 -6.10
CA ARG A 175 17.32 -4.22 -5.85
C ARG A 175 17.57 -5.13 -4.65
N ARG A 176 16.58 -5.38 -3.80
CA ARG A 176 16.59 -6.29 -2.64
C ARG A 176 17.47 -5.85 -1.46
N LEU A 177 18.38 -4.92 -1.65
CA LEU A 177 19.29 -4.40 -0.64
C LEU A 177 18.75 -3.15 0.04
N SER A 178 19.22 -2.88 1.24
CA SER A 178 18.96 -1.62 1.95
C SER A 178 19.53 -0.44 1.15
N LEU A 179 18.85 0.70 1.18
CA LEU A 179 19.28 1.93 0.48
C LEU A 179 20.69 2.39 0.87
N ILE A 180 21.12 2.14 2.11
CA ILE A 180 22.50 2.45 2.55
C ILE A 180 23.56 1.65 1.78
N HIS A 181 23.20 0.52 1.20
CA HIS A 181 24.11 -0.35 0.46
C HIS A 181 23.93 -0.24 -1.06
N ILE A 182 22.98 0.55 -1.52
CA ILE A 182 22.81 0.93 -2.92
C ILE A 182 23.54 2.26 -3.14
N SER A 183 24.82 2.32 -2.79
CA SER A 183 25.66 3.40 -3.29
C SER A 183 25.75 3.22 -4.80
N GLU A 184 25.28 4.21 -5.56
CA GLU A 184 25.61 4.27 -6.97
C GLU A 184 27.14 4.22 -7.06
N PRO A 185 27.72 3.38 -7.93
CA PRO A 185 29.12 3.50 -8.23
C PRO A 185 29.32 4.92 -8.74
N THR A 186 30.03 5.73 -7.96
CA THR A 186 30.46 7.05 -8.40
C THR A 186 31.08 6.85 -9.77
N ARG A 187 30.44 7.42 -10.80
CA ARG A 187 31.05 7.45 -12.13
C ARG A 187 32.48 7.98 -11.94
N PRO A 188 33.50 7.26 -12.39
CA PRO A 188 34.83 7.82 -12.35
C PRO A 188 34.77 9.14 -13.11
N LEU A 189 35.04 10.24 -12.42
CA LEU A 189 35.25 11.52 -13.06
C LEU A 189 36.47 11.26 -13.95
N TYR A 190 36.24 11.18 -15.25
CA TYR A 190 37.32 11.26 -16.23
C TYR A 190 37.94 12.64 -16.04
N ILE A 191 39.07 12.66 -15.35
CA ILE A 191 39.99 13.81 -15.36
C ILE A 191 40.60 13.80 -16.75
N SER A 192 40.17 14.73 -17.59
CA SER A 192 40.78 15.03 -18.85
C SER A 192 42.07 15.84 -18.64
#